data_5747d570dc612b6bc2c087855e911ad7
#
_entry.id   5747d570dc612b6bc2c087855e911ad7
#
_cell.length_a   1.000
_cell.length_b   1.000
_cell.length_c   1.000
_cell.angle_alpha   90.00
_cell.angle_beta   90.00
_cell.angle_gamma   90.00
#
_symmetry.space_group_name_H-M   'P 1'
#
loop_
_entity.id
_entity.type
_entity.pdbx_description
1 polymer ?
#
loop_
_entity_poly.entity_id
_entity_poly.type
_entity_poly.pdbx_seq_one_letter_code
_entity_poly.pdbx_strand_id
1 'polypeptide(L)'
;MKNVCSARTWFPKKAQYWVKQPLELIHTDICGPITPESFSSKRYFITFIDDFSRKTWVYFLKQKSEAFEVFKKFKVMVEKATDKQIKFVRSDRGGEYTSTTFMKYCKEKGIRRFLRALYTPQQNGVAERKNRTILDMVRSMLKSKKMPKEF
;
A
#
# COMPACT_ATOMS: atom_id res chain seq x y z
N MET A 1 22.54 -47.85 3.29
CA MET A 1 21.48 -46.95 2.80
C MET A 1 21.32 -45.81 3.78
N LYS A 2 21.80 -44.65 3.47
CA LYS A 2 21.73 -43.49 4.36
C LYS A 2 20.47 -42.68 4.00
N ASN A 3 19.49 -42.69 4.88
CA ASN A 3 18.34 -41.82 4.81
C ASN A 3 18.81 -40.39 5.07
N VAL A 4 18.82 -39.58 4.02
CA VAL A 4 18.99 -38.14 4.15
C VAL A 4 17.66 -37.56 4.59
N CYS A 5 17.49 -37.37 5.91
CA CYS A 5 16.45 -36.55 6.46
C CYS A 5 16.67 -35.11 5.96
N SER A 6 15.89 -34.68 4.97
CA SER A 6 15.78 -33.27 4.63
C SER A 6 15.17 -32.57 5.83
N ALA A 7 15.98 -31.86 6.59
CA ALA A 7 15.51 -30.95 7.63
C ALA A 7 14.63 -29.88 6.97
N ARG A 8 13.32 -30.09 7.01
CA ARG A 8 12.36 -29.01 6.79
C ARG A 8 12.62 -28.00 7.90
N THR A 9 13.34 -26.96 7.56
CA THR A 9 13.44 -25.77 8.43
C THR A 9 12.03 -25.27 8.66
N TRP A 10 11.52 -25.54 9.83
CA TRP A 10 10.26 -25.02 10.33
C TRP A 10 10.45 -23.52 10.57
N PHE A 11 10.12 -22.71 9.56
CA PHE A 11 9.95 -21.29 9.80
C PHE A 11 8.69 -21.13 10.65
N PRO A 12 8.77 -20.54 11.85
CA PRO A 12 7.57 -20.27 12.62
C PRO A 12 6.66 -19.41 11.73
N LYS A 13 5.47 -19.90 11.44
CA LYS A 13 4.42 -19.12 10.81
C LYS A 13 4.22 -17.92 11.73
N LYS A 14 4.77 -16.76 11.37
CA LYS A 14 4.49 -15.51 12.10
C LYS A 14 2.99 -15.44 12.23
N ALA A 15 2.51 -15.27 13.46
CA ALA A 15 1.10 -15.20 13.75
C ALA A 15 0.44 -14.25 12.74
N GLN A 16 -0.41 -14.80 11.89
CA GLN A 16 -1.08 -14.03 10.86
C GLN A 16 -2.11 -13.20 11.61
N TYR A 17 -1.87 -11.89 11.68
CA TYR A 17 -2.82 -10.99 12.32
C TYR A 17 -4.10 -10.96 11.49
N TRP A 18 -5.18 -11.46 12.07
CA TRP A 18 -6.49 -11.47 11.45
C TRP A 18 -7.23 -10.19 11.80
N VAL A 19 -7.53 -9.41 10.78
CA VAL A 19 -8.30 -8.17 10.90
C VAL A 19 -9.74 -8.49 11.26
N LYS A 20 -10.28 -7.82 12.27
CA LYS A 20 -11.63 -8.07 12.81
C LYS A 20 -12.65 -7.02 12.40
N GLN A 21 -12.22 -5.85 11.98
CA GLN A 21 -13.09 -4.73 11.64
C GLN A 21 -12.45 -3.82 10.57
N PRO A 22 -13.28 -2.99 9.88
CA PRO A 22 -12.78 -2.01 8.93
C PRO A 22 -11.77 -1.04 9.56
N LEU A 23 -10.81 -0.59 8.77
CA LEU A 23 -9.72 0.33 9.09
C LEU A 23 -8.68 -0.20 10.10
N GLU A 24 -8.81 -1.41 10.59
CA GLU A 24 -7.83 -1.94 11.53
C GLU A 24 -6.44 -2.09 10.90
N LEU A 25 -6.37 -2.56 9.66
CA LEU A 25 -5.13 -2.67 8.88
C LEU A 25 -5.31 -2.05 7.49
N ILE A 26 -4.47 -1.09 7.17
CA ILE A 26 -4.38 -0.47 5.85
C ILE A 26 -3.10 -0.92 5.15
N HIS A 27 -3.24 -1.48 3.96
CA HIS A 27 -2.12 -1.69 3.05
C HIS A 27 -1.93 -0.44 2.20
N THR A 28 -0.70 -0.04 1.99
CA THR A 28 -0.36 1.12 1.16
C THR A 28 0.86 0.84 0.30
N ASP A 29 0.86 1.40 -0.89
CA ASP A 29 1.97 1.33 -1.82
C ASP A 29 1.92 2.50 -2.80
N ILE A 30 3.09 2.94 -3.26
CA ILE A 30 3.22 3.98 -4.28
C ILE A 30 3.67 3.35 -5.58
N CYS A 31 2.90 3.58 -6.63
CA CYS A 31 3.21 3.13 -7.98
C CYS A 31 3.67 4.30 -8.85
N GLY A 32 4.71 4.08 -9.65
CA GLY A 32 5.28 5.03 -10.60
C GLY A 32 6.82 5.06 -10.57
N PRO A 33 7.47 5.91 -11.38
CA PRO A 33 6.84 6.92 -12.22
C PRO A 33 6.06 6.33 -13.39
N ILE A 34 4.90 6.91 -13.70
CA ILE A 34 4.08 6.55 -14.86
C ILE A 34 4.50 7.44 -16.03
N THR A 35 4.74 6.84 -17.19
CA THR A 35 5.09 7.54 -18.42
C THR A 35 4.11 7.18 -19.54
N PRO A 36 3.64 8.17 -20.32
CA PRO A 36 3.80 9.61 -20.11
C PRO A 36 3.09 10.11 -18.84
N GLU A 37 3.50 11.27 -18.33
CA GLU A 37 2.79 11.91 -17.22
C GLU A 37 1.40 12.39 -17.67
N SER A 38 0.47 12.49 -16.72
CA SER A 38 -0.86 12.99 -17.00
C SER A 38 -0.85 14.50 -17.31
N PHE A 39 -1.91 15.02 -17.93
CA PHE A 39 -2.08 16.47 -18.18
C PHE A 39 -1.94 17.34 -16.92
N SER A 40 -2.18 16.79 -15.74
CA SER A 40 -1.97 17.50 -14.46
C SER A 40 -0.57 17.28 -13.89
N SER A 41 0.39 16.82 -14.68
CA SER A 41 1.77 16.52 -14.26
C SER A 41 1.85 15.53 -13.10
N LYS A 42 0.91 14.59 -13.04
CA LYS A 42 0.92 13.50 -12.07
C LYS A 42 1.69 12.30 -12.64
N ARG A 43 2.68 11.86 -11.89
CA ARG A 43 3.58 10.76 -12.29
C ARG A 43 3.47 9.54 -11.40
N TYR A 44 2.85 9.68 -10.23
CA TYR A 44 2.70 8.61 -9.24
C TYR A 44 1.25 8.52 -8.78
N PHE A 45 0.88 7.37 -8.27
CA PHE A 45 -0.31 7.24 -7.44
C PHE A 45 -0.02 6.42 -6.20
N ILE A 46 -0.71 6.74 -5.13
CA ILE A 46 -0.68 5.98 -3.88
C ILE A 46 -2.03 5.32 -3.68
N THR A 47 -1.99 4.07 -3.25
CA THR A 47 -3.19 3.32 -2.88
C THR A 47 -3.23 3.07 -1.38
N PHE A 48 -4.44 3.14 -0.83
CA PHE A 48 -4.74 2.66 0.51
C PHE A 48 -5.84 1.62 0.40
N ILE A 49 -5.60 0.44 0.96
CA ILE A 49 -6.52 -0.70 0.88
C ILE A 49 -6.83 -1.16 2.29
N ASP A 50 -8.09 -1.11 2.65
CA ASP A 50 -8.57 -1.70 3.90
C ASP A 50 -8.56 -3.22 3.79
N ASP A 51 -7.82 -3.89 4.69
CA ASP A 51 -7.67 -5.35 4.64
C ASP A 51 -9.00 -6.08 4.89
N PHE A 52 -9.87 -5.51 5.70
CA PHE A 52 -11.16 -6.12 6.04
C PHE A 52 -12.17 -6.02 4.91
N SER A 53 -12.48 -4.81 4.43
CA SER A 53 -13.51 -4.57 3.42
C SER A 53 -13.02 -4.65 1.99
N ARG A 54 -11.69 -4.66 1.79
CA ARG A 54 -11.02 -4.55 0.49
C ARG A 54 -11.29 -3.23 -0.25
N LYS A 55 -11.91 -2.28 0.41
CA LYS A 55 -12.13 -0.94 -0.13
C LYS A 55 -10.79 -0.28 -0.43
N THR A 56 -10.71 0.34 -1.59
CA THR A 56 -9.48 0.93 -2.10
C THR A 56 -9.69 2.40 -2.38
N TRP A 57 -8.75 3.22 -1.92
CA TRP A 57 -8.66 4.64 -2.23
C TRP A 57 -7.38 4.88 -3.02
N VAL A 58 -7.48 5.73 -4.04
CA VAL A 58 -6.37 6.08 -4.95
C VAL A 58 -6.20 7.59 -4.96
N TYR A 59 -4.97 8.05 -4.78
CA TYR A 59 -4.61 9.46 -4.86
C TYR A 59 -3.45 9.64 -5.81
N PHE A 60 -3.51 10.67 -6.65
CA PHE A 60 -2.46 10.97 -7.60
C PHE A 60 -1.46 11.95 -7.02
N LEU A 61 -0.17 11.70 -7.27
CA LEU A 61 0.95 12.48 -6.76
C LEU A 61 1.80 13.00 -7.91
N LYS A 62 2.34 14.20 -7.76
CA LYS A 62 3.42 14.71 -8.62
C LYS A 62 4.77 14.10 -8.20
N GLN A 63 4.99 14.01 -6.90
CA GLN A 63 6.23 13.50 -6.29
C GLN A 63 5.90 12.51 -5.17
N LYS A 64 6.78 11.54 -4.96
CA LYS A 64 6.64 10.58 -3.85
C LYS A 64 6.65 11.24 -2.47
N SER A 65 7.32 12.39 -2.33
CA SER A 65 7.38 13.16 -1.09
C SER A 65 6.01 13.67 -0.60
N GLU A 66 5.01 13.74 -1.48
CA GLU A 66 3.63 14.12 -1.13
C GLU A 66 2.88 13.00 -0.36
N ALA A 67 3.42 11.79 -0.34
CA ALA A 67 2.74 10.62 0.23
C ALA A 67 2.34 10.81 1.70
N PHE A 68 3.19 11.45 2.49
CA PHE A 68 2.91 11.69 3.91
C PHE A 68 1.72 12.63 4.12
N GLU A 69 1.65 13.72 3.37
CA GLU A 69 0.52 14.66 3.45
C GLU A 69 -0.78 14.01 2.98
N VAL A 70 -0.72 13.21 1.93
CA VAL A 70 -1.87 12.45 1.43
C VAL A 70 -2.34 11.42 2.45
N PHE A 71 -1.41 10.73 3.11
CA PHE A 71 -1.74 9.79 4.18
C PHE A 71 -2.48 10.47 5.35
N LYS A 72 -2.03 11.65 5.78
CA LYS A 72 -2.70 12.40 6.83
C LYS A 72 -4.14 12.77 6.44
N LYS A 73 -4.34 13.29 5.24
CA LYS A 73 -5.66 13.63 4.71
C LYS A 73 -6.56 12.40 4.62
N PHE A 74 -6.05 11.30 4.08
CA PHE A 74 -6.76 10.03 3.99
C PHE A 74 -7.20 9.55 5.38
N LYS A 75 -6.28 9.52 6.35
CA LYS A 75 -6.57 9.10 7.73
C LYS A 75 -7.71 9.89 8.33
N VAL A 76 -7.64 11.22 8.29
CA VAL A 76 -8.69 12.08 8.84
C VAL A 76 -10.04 11.81 8.18
N MET A 77 -10.06 11.69 6.86
CA MET A 77 -11.28 11.45 6.08
C MET A 77 -11.94 10.12 6.46
N VAL A 78 -11.18 9.02 6.46
CA VAL A 78 -11.76 7.69 6.69
C VAL A 78 -12.13 7.46 8.14
N GLU A 79 -11.36 7.97 9.08
CA GLU A 79 -11.68 7.87 10.51
C GLU A 79 -12.93 8.67 10.87
N LYS A 80 -13.08 9.86 10.30
CA LYS A 80 -14.30 10.68 10.48
C LYS A 80 -15.53 10.03 9.84
N ALA A 81 -15.36 9.41 8.67
CA ALA A 81 -16.47 8.78 7.95
C ALA A 81 -16.97 7.48 8.59
N THR A 82 -16.12 6.78 9.34
CA THR A 82 -16.42 5.44 9.88
C THR A 82 -16.52 5.40 11.40
N ASP A 83 -16.13 6.47 12.08
CA ASP A 83 -15.95 6.52 13.54
C ASP A 83 -15.01 5.42 14.08
N LYS A 84 -14.03 5.03 13.26
CA LYS A 84 -13.02 4.02 13.57
C LYS A 84 -11.63 4.57 13.34
N GLN A 85 -10.63 4.01 14.02
CA GLN A 85 -9.24 4.44 13.91
C GLN A 85 -8.38 3.41 13.19
N ILE A 86 -7.43 3.89 12.40
CA ILE A 86 -6.38 3.06 11.80
C ILE A 86 -5.42 2.61 12.89
N LYS A 87 -5.28 1.29 13.08
CA LYS A 87 -4.37 0.71 14.07
C LYS A 87 -3.04 0.28 13.48
N PHE A 88 -3.08 -0.25 12.26
CA PHE A 88 -1.92 -0.81 11.59
C PHE A 88 -1.81 -0.30 10.16
N VAL A 89 -0.59 -0.02 9.73
CA VAL A 89 -0.25 0.30 8.34
C VAL A 89 0.81 -0.68 7.85
N ARG A 90 0.55 -1.31 6.72
CA ARG A 90 1.50 -2.19 6.03
C ARG A 90 1.98 -1.53 4.75
N SER A 91 3.29 -1.37 4.63
CA SER A 91 3.94 -0.77 3.46
C SER A 91 5.22 -1.52 3.11
N ASP A 92 5.81 -1.18 1.98
CA ASP A 92 7.20 -1.53 1.70
C ASP A 92 8.17 -0.66 2.55
N ARG A 93 9.46 -0.76 2.25
CA ARG A 93 10.51 0.04 2.90
C ARG A 93 10.90 1.29 2.10
N GLY A 94 10.02 1.81 1.27
CA GLY A 94 10.25 3.05 0.56
C GLY A 94 10.61 4.20 1.50
N GLY A 95 11.45 5.13 1.03
CA GLY A 95 11.93 6.25 1.85
C GLY A 95 10.81 7.13 2.41
N GLU A 96 9.71 7.23 1.69
CA GLU A 96 8.49 7.93 2.10
C GLU A 96 7.84 7.35 3.36
N TYR A 97 7.92 6.02 3.55
CA TYR A 97 7.37 5.32 4.72
C TYR A 97 8.39 5.13 5.85
N THR A 98 9.68 5.27 5.56
CA THR A 98 10.77 5.13 6.54
C THR A 98 11.31 6.46 7.03
N SER A 99 10.77 7.58 6.53
CA SER A 99 11.16 8.91 6.97
C SER A 99 10.88 9.11 8.46
N THR A 100 11.75 9.86 9.12
CA THR A 100 11.60 10.20 10.55
C THR A 100 10.26 10.86 10.84
N THR A 101 9.79 11.73 9.94
CA THR A 101 8.52 12.44 10.05
C THR A 101 7.33 11.48 10.04
N PHE A 102 7.31 10.51 9.11
CA PHE A 102 6.25 9.51 9.04
C PHE A 102 6.26 8.59 10.27
N MET A 103 7.46 8.16 10.69
CA MET A 103 7.63 7.32 11.87
C MET A 103 7.14 8.00 13.14
N LYS A 104 7.51 9.25 13.35
CA LYS A 104 7.09 10.06 14.49
C LYS A 104 5.58 10.24 14.53
N TYR A 105 4.98 10.57 13.38
CA TYR A 105 3.53 10.73 13.26
C TYR A 105 2.77 9.44 13.61
N CYS A 106 3.19 8.30 13.07
CA CYS A 106 2.57 7.02 13.39
C CYS A 106 2.67 6.69 14.89
N LYS A 107 3.82 6.95 15.50
CA LYS A 107 4.01 6.75 16.94
C LYS A 107 3.08 7.64 17.77
N GLU A 108 2.98 8.92 17.44
CA GLU A 108 2.09 9.89 18.11
C GLU A 108 0.61 9.52 17.99
N LYS A 109 0.22 8.95 16.85
CA LYS A 109 -1.16 8.51 16.59
C LYS A 109 -1.45 7.08 17.02
N GLY A 110 -0.50 6.38 17.64
CA GLY A 110 -0.66 4.99 18.07
C GLY A 110 -0.77 3.97 16.93
N ILE A 111 -0.30 4.31 15.73
CA ILE A 111 -0.34 3.45 14.55
C ILE A 111 0.90 2.56 14.55
N ARG A 112 0.71 1.25 14.57
CA ARG A 112 1.79 0.27 14.39
C ARG A 112 2.06 0.05 12.91
N ARG A 113 3.33 -0.09 12.56
CA ARG A 113 3.78 -0.24 11.19
C ARG A 113 4.33 -1.63 10.95
N PHE A 114 3.86 -2.27 9.89
CA PHE A 114 4.41 -3.51 9.35
C PHE A 114 5.17 -3.20 8.07
N LEU A 115 6.48 -3.16 8.17
CA LEU A 115 7.35 -3.01 7.02
C LEU A 115 7.64 -4.39 6.42
N ARG A 116 7.69 -4.47 5.10
CA ARG A 116 8.10 -5.68 4.40
C ARG A 116 9.49 -6.12 4.88
N ALA A 117 9.63 -7.36 5.30
CA ALA A 117 10.94 -7.92 5.62
C ALA A 117 11.76 -8.09 4.34
N LEU A 118 13.08 -7.89 4.42
CA LEU A 118 14.02 -7.86 3.28
C LEU A 118 13.96 -9.14 2.39
N TYR A 119 13.48 -10.25 2.92
CA TYR A 119 13.51 -11.55 2.24
C TYR A 119 12.14 -12.25 2.13
N THR A 120 11.03 -11.55 2.34
CA THR A 120 9.69 -12.11 2.21
C THR A 120 8.86 -11.34 1.20
N PRO A 121 8.80 -11.80 -0.08
CA PRO A 121 8.09 -11.11 -1.16
C PRO A 121 6.58 -10.95 -0.93
N GLN A 122 6.00 -11.73 -0.01
CA GLN A 122 4.55 -11.86 0.10
C GLN A 122 3.85 -10.85 1.02
N GLN A 123 4.58 -10.05 1.78
CA GLN A 123 3.97 -9.24 2.85
C GLN A 123 3.23 -7.97 2.38
N ASN A 124 3.56 -7.40 1.22
CA ASN A 124 2.84 -6.27 0.63
C ASN A 124 2.15 -6.62 -0.71
N GLY A 125 2.01 -7.89 -1.01
CA GLY A 125 1.43 -8.37 -2.26
C GLY A 125 -0.01 -7.91 -2.51
N VAL A 126 -0.76 -7.53 -1.48
CA VAL A 126 -2.12 -6.99 -1.61
C VAL A 126 -2.09 -5.67 -2.36
N ALA A 127 -1.29 -4.71 -1.91
CA ALA A 127 -1.18 -3.39 -2.53
C ALA A 127 -0.52 -3.47 -3.92
N GLU A 128 0.57 -4.24 -4.07
CA GLU A 128 1.26 -4.43 -5.34
C GLU A 128 0.34 -5.04 -6.42
N ARG A 129 -0.42 -6.08 -6.09
CA ARG A 129 -1.39 -6.69 -7.02
C ARG A 129 -2.51 -5.73 -7.39
N LYS A 130 -3.00 -4.95 -6.43
CA LYS A 130 -4.05 -3.97 -6.67
C LYS A 130 -3.56 -2.86 -7.61
N ASN A 131 -2.35 -2.37 -7.40
CA ASN A 131 -1.73 -1.37 -8.27
C ASN A 131 -1.60 -1.88 -9.71
N ARG A 132 -1.16 -3.13 -9.89
CA ARG A 132 -1.09 -3.76 -11.21
C ARG A 132 -2.47 -3.83 -11.86
N THR A 133 -3.49 -4.28 -11.14
CA THR A 133 -4.87 -4.35 -11.63
C THR A 133 -5.38 -2.97 -12.06
N ILE A 134 -5.14 -1.94 -11.26
CA ILE A 134 -5.54 -0.56 -11.58
C ILE A 134 -4.90 -0.09 -12.88
N LEU A 135 -3.59 -0.29 -13.04
CA LEU A 135 -2.86 0.08 -14.26
C LEU A 135 -3.39 -0.65 -15.49
N ASP A 136 -3.64 -1.95 -15.38
CA ASP A 136 -4.15 -2.75 -16.49
C ASP A 136 -5.57 -2.33 -16.89
N MET A 137 -6.42 -2.01 -15.93
CA MET A 137 -7.75 -1.46 -16.17
C MET A 137 -7.68 -0.11 -16.89
N VAL A 138 -6.84 0.81 -16.42
CA VAL A 138 -6.65 2.13 -17.06
C VAL A 138 -6.16 1.99 -18.49
N ARG A 139 -5.13 1.16 -18.73
CA ARG A 139 -4.61 0.90 -20.07
C ARG A 139 -5.66 0.31 -21.00
N SER A 140 -6.47 -0.62 -20.51
CA SER A 140 -7.57 -1.23 -21.30
C SER A 140 -8.64 -0.21 -21.65
N MET A 141 -9.02 0.65 -20.71
CA MET A 141 -10.02 1.71 -20.94
C MET A 141 -9.52 2.75 -21.95
N LEU A 142 -8.27 3.21 -21.83
CA LEU A 142 -7.68 4.15 -22.79
C LEU A 142 -7.63 3.56 -24.19
N LYS A 143 -7.22 2.30 -24.31
CA LYS A 143 -7.18 1.57 -25.60
C LYS A 143 -8.57 1.44 -26.22
N SER A 144 -9.57 1.05 -25.45
CA SER A 144 -10.95 0.84 -25.93
C SER A 144 -11.60 2.15 -26.38
N LYS A 145 -11.28 3.26 -25.73
CA LYS A 145 -11.78 4.61 -26.07
C LYS A 145 -10.90 5.35 -27.08
N LYS A 146 -9.82 4.73 -27.58
CA LYS A 146 -8.83 5.36 -28.46
C LYS A 146 -8.31 6.70 -27.91
N MET A 147 -8.18 6.79 -26.58
CA MET A 147 -7.71 8.00 -25.91
C MET A 147 -6.18 8.02 -25.83
N PRO A 148 -5.56 9.22 -25.85
CA PRO A 148 -4.13 9.37 -25.61
C PRO A 148 -3.72 8.80 -24.23
N LYS A 149 -2.47 8.38 -24.11
CA LYS A 149 -1.94 7.80 -22.86
C LYS A 149 -1.75 8.82 -21.73
N GLU A 150 -1.85 10.11 -22.06
CA GLU A 150 -1.70 11.23 -21.13
C GLU A 150 -2.95 11.51 -20.28
N PHE A 151 -4.06 10.85 -20.58
CA PHE A 151 -5.28 10.94 -19.78
C PHE A 151 -5.20 10.14 -18.50
#